data_000548e324460964869d174e16ecf306
#
_entry.id   000548e324460964869d174e16ecf306
#
_cell.length_a   1.000
_cell.length_b   1.000
_cell.length_c   1.000
_cell.angle_alpha   90.00
_cell.angle_beta   90.00
_cell.angle_gamma   90.00
#
_symmetry.space_group_name_H-M   'P 1'
#
loop_
_entity.id
_entity.type
_entity.pdbx_description
1 polymer ?
#
loop_
_entity_poly.entity_id
_entity_poly.type
_entity_poly.pdbx_seq_one_letter_code
_entity_poly.pdbx_strand_id
1 'polypeptide(L)'
;MQTFIDIAVHPEYTDELRAELAQVRSDENLETLSVCSLAKLEKMDSFVKESARHVSQNLLSVYRKALRPLYLSDGTVLPASSYVCVPSIDPDADRETTTRPFDGFRWYRQRTEQPDQSARFLSVSTNPQALEFGAGSHACPGRFLAVTVIKSALAHTLAHYDLYMPSGQEPKEPQYNHVLVYTPDMEQRVEFVRQA
;
A
#
# COMPACT_ATOMS: atom_id res chain seq x y z
N MET A 1 -9.45 -1.84 -3.98
CA MET A 1 -10.62 -1.41 -3.19
C MET A 1 -10.20 -0.61 -1.97
N GLN A 2 -9.27 -1.10 -1.14
CA GLN A 2 -8.83 -0.41 0.07
C GLN A 2 -8.41 1.05 -0.17
N THR A 3 -7.58 1.32 -1.18
CA THR A 3 -7.12 2.68 -1.51
C THR A 3 -8.27 3.68 -1.77
N PHE A 4 -9.40 3.23 -2.33
CA PHE A 4 -10.59 4.09 -2.52
C PHE A 4 -11.31 4.37 -1.21
N ILE A 5 -11.35 3.39 -0.31
CA ILE A 5 -11.88 3.57 1.05
C ILE A 5 -11.01 4.59 1.78
N ASP A 6 -9.68 4.45 1.70
CA ASP A 6 -8.73 5.33 2.38
C ASP A 6 -8.84 6.78 1.88
N ILE A 7 -9.08 7.02 0.57
CA ILE A 7 -9.37 8.37 0.04
C ILE A 7 -10.67 8.92 0.61
N ALA A 8 -11.73 8.10 0.70
CA ALA A 8 -13.02 8.54 1.23
C ALA A 8 -12.97 8.84 2.74
N VAL A 9 -12.10 8.15 3.47
CA VAL A 9 -11.88 8.33 4.92
C VAL A 9 -10.92 9.49 5.20
N HIS A 10 -9.99 9.75 4.30
CA HIS A 10 -8.94 10.76 4.42
C HIS A 10 -9.02 11.81 3.30
N PRO A 11 -10.12 12.59 3.23
CA PRO A 11 -10.32 13.57 2.16
C PRO A 11 -9.26 14.68 2.13
N GLU A 12 -8.53 14.90 3.24
CA GLU A 12 -7.46 15.87 3.34
C GLU A 12 -6.31 15.66 2.34
N TYR A 13 -6.15 14.45 1.79
CA TYR A 13 -5.14 14.16 0.77
C TYR A 13 -5.60 14.45 -0.66
N THR A 14 -6.91 14.58 -0.88
CA THR A 14 -7.50 14.63 -2.21
C THR A 14 -6.99 15.79 -3.05
N ASP A 15 -6.94 16.99 -2.48
CA ASP A 15 -6.55 18.20 -3.22
C ASP A 15 -5.09 18.14 -3.67
N GLU A 16 -4.19 17.65 -2.81
CA GLU A 16 -2.77 17.52 -3.16
C GLU A 16 -2.53 16.43 -4.22
N LEU A 17 -3.27 15.33 -4.16
CA LEU A 17 -3.20 14.27 -5.18
C LEU A 17 -3.74 14.74 -6.53
N ARG A 18 -4.79 15.56 -6.54
CA ARG A 18 -5.33 16.20 -7.74
C ARG A 18 -4.37 17.23 -8.32
N ALA A 19 -3.74 18.04 -7.47
CA ALA A 19 -2.76 19.01 -7.91
C ALA A 19 -1.56 18.33 -8.58
N GLU A 20 -1.03 17.24 -8.00
CA GLU A 20 0.02 16.43 -8.61
C GLU A 20 -0.41 15.85 -9.96
N LEU A 21 -1.63 15.31 -10.04
CA LEU A 21 -2.19 14.76 -11.27
C LEU A 21 -2.33 15.81 -12.37
N ALA A 22 -2.84 17.00 -12.03
CA ALA A 22 -3.00 18.11 -12.96
C ALA A 22 -1.65 18.61 -13.49
N GLN A 23 -0.64 18.70 -12.60
CA GLN A 23 0.72 19.08 -12.99
C GLN A 23 1.32 18.10 -14.01
N VAL A 24 1.27 16.80 -13.72
CA VAL A 24 1.81 15.76 -14.61
C VAL A 24 1.10 15.76 -15.96
N ARG A 25 -0.22 15.97 -16.00
CA ARG A 25 -0.98 16.08 -17.25
C ARG A 25 -0.59 17.31 -18.06
N SER A 26 -0.42 18.45 -17.41
CA SER A 26 0.00 19.71 -18.05
C SER A 26 1.40 19.60 -18.64
N ASP A 27 2.35 19.05 -17.88
CA ASP A 27 3.74 18.93 -18.31
C ASP A 27 3.92 18.01 -19.54
N GLU A 28 3.06 17.01 -19.67
CA GLU A 28 3.13 16.02 -20.77
C GLU A 28 2.13 16.29 -21.89
N ASN A 29 1.24 17.29 -21.74
CA ASN A 29 0.17 17.62 -22.69
C ASN A 29 -0.68 16.38 -23.08
N LEU A 30 -1.07 15.58 -22.06
CA LEU A 30 -1.72 14.28 -22.27
C LEU A 30 -3.18 14.28 -21.80
N GLU A 31 -4.06 13.79 -22.65
CA GLU A 31 -5.42 13.42 -22.26
C GLU A 31 -5.43 12.11 -21.45
N THR A 32 -4.55 11.18 -21.80
CA THR A 32 -4.41 9.86 -21.16
C THR A 32 -3.04 9.66 -20.54
N LEU A 33 -3.00 9.17 -19.31
CA LEU A 33 -1.75 8.89 -18.62
C LEU A 33 -1.10 7.61 -19.13
N SER A 34 0.15 7.71 -19.54
CA SER A 34 1.01 6.57 -19.86
C SER A 34 1.55 5.92 -18.57
N VAL A 35 2.17 4.75 -18.69
CA VAL A 35 2.89 4.13 -17.56
C VAL A 35 4.00 5.03 -17.04
N CYS A 36 4.68 5.77 -17.95
CA CYS A 36 5.73 6.72 -17.57
C CYS A 36 5.15 7.92 -16.82
N SER A 37 3.99 8.43 -17.22
CA SER A 37 3.27 9.52 -16.52
C SER A 37 2.86 9.08 -15.11
N LEU A 38 2.31 7.86 -15.00
CA LEU A 38 1.94 7.29 -13.69
C LEU A 38 3.14 7.14 -12.76
N ALA A 39 4.35 6.89 -13.29
CA ALA A 39 5.56 6.81 -12.46
C ALA A 39 5.94 8.17 -11.83
N LYS A 40 5.54 9.30 -12.43
CA LYS A 40 5.81 10.65 -11.92
C LYS A 40 4.85 11.08 -10.79
N LEU A 41 3.74 10.36 -10.60
CA LEU A 41 2.80 10.60 -9.51
C LEU A 41 3.38 10.06 -8.18
N GLU A 42 4.25 10.83 -7.54
CA GLU A 42 5.04 10.40 -6.37
C GLU A 42 4.25 10.43 -5.07
N LYS A 43 3.37 11.43 -4.89
CA LYS A 43 2.46 11.51 -3.73
C LYS A 43 1.42 10.40 -3.83
N MET A 44 0.87 10.17 -5.02
CA MET A 44 -0.06 9.07 -5.26
C MET A 44 0.60 7.71 -5.03
N ASP A 45 1.85 7.53 -5.44
CA ASP A 45 2.64 6.32 -5.15
C ASP A 45 2.81 6.08 -3.66
N SER A 46 3.11 7.15 -2.90
CA SER A 46 3.18 7.12 -1.43
C SER A 46 1.85 6.72 -0.81
N PHE A 47 0.75 7.31 -1.26
CA PHE A 47 -0.59 7.01 -0.75
C PHE A 47 -0.96 5.54 -0.98
N VAL A 48 -0.72 5.02 -2.18
CA VAL A 48 -0.95 3.59 -2.52
C VAL A 48 -0.13 2.66 -1.61
N LYS A 49 1.14 3.00 -1.37
CA LYS A 49 2.01 2.23 -0.49
C LYS A 49 1.53 2.27 0.96
N GLU A 50 1.11 3.44 1.44
CA GLU A 50 0.60 3.58 2.80
C GLU A 50 -0.72 2.82 3.00
N SER A 51 -1.61 2.85 2.02
CA SER A 51 -2.84 2.06 2.00
C SER A 51 -2.55 0.56 2.13
N ALA A 52 -1.58 0.06 1.36
CA ALA A 52 -1.17 -1.35 1.42
C ALA A 52 -0.50 -1.73 2.76
N ARG A 53 0.24 -0.80 3.38
CA ARG A 53 0.83 -0.99 4.71
C ARG A 53 -0.24 -1.00 5.79
N HIS A 54 -1.16 -0.04 5.75
CA HIS A 54 -2.18 0.16 6.79
C HIS A 54 -3.13 -1.03 6.87
N VAL A 55 -3.53 -1.56 5.72
CA VAL A 55 -4.32 -2.80 5.63
C VAL A 55 -3.52 -3.84 4.84
N SER A 56 -2.64 -4.55 5.55
CA SER A 56 -1.86 -5.62 4.93
C SER A 56 -2.76 -6.77 4.47
N GLN A 57 -2.59 -7.20 3.23
CA GLN A 57 -3.36 -8.33 2.68
C GLN A 57 -3.11 -9.63 3.45
N ASN A 58 -1.91 -9.82 4.00
CA ASN A 58 -1.54 -11.01 4.76
C ASN A 58 -0.89 -10.58 6.07
N LEU A 59 -1.36 -11.11 7.20
CA LEU A 59 -0.71 -10.88 8.50
C LEU A 59 0.65 -11.59 8.60
N LEU A 60 0.83 -12.66 7.85
CA LEU A 60 2.10 -13.38 7.76
C LEU A 60 2.56 -13.43 6.31
N SER A 61 3.82 -13.10 6.10
CA SER A 61 4.48 -13.07 4.79
C SER A 61 5.76 -13.91 4.78
N VAL A 62 6.38 -14.04 3.63
CA VAL A 62 7.72 -14.64 3.46
C VAL A 62 7.81 -16.04 4.05
N TYR A 63 6.83 -16.89 3.71
CA TYR A 63 6.85 -18.30 4.14
C TYR A 63 8.02 -19.06 3.56
N ARG A 64 8.80 -19.76 4.41
CA ARG A 64 9.95 -20.56 4.02
C ARG A 64 9.98 -21.86 4.82
N LYS A 65 10.53 -22.92 4.20
CA LYS A 65 10.83 -24.18 4.87
C LYS A 65 12.35 -24.30 5.03
N ALA A 66 12.81 -24.51 6.25
CA ALA A 66 14.21 -24.75 6.54
C ALA A 66 14.63 -26.13 6.01
N LEU A 67 15.51 -26.21 5.02
CA LEU A 67 16.00 -27.48 4.48
C LEU A 67 17.11 -28.11 5.35
N ARG A 68 17.74 -27.31 6.20
CA ARG A 68 18.77 -27.70 7.19
C ARG A 68 18.60 -26.85 8.44
N PRO A 69 19.18 -27.22 9.58
CA PRO A 69 19.14 -26.35 10.76
C PRO A 69 19.67 -24.95 10.43
N LEU A 70 18.94 -23.92 10.89
CA LEU A 70 19.29 -22.53 10.73
C LEU A 70 19.54 -21.90 12.09
N TYR A 71 20.67 -21.23 12.23
CA TYR A 71 21.10 -20.54 13.45
C TYR A 71 20.87 -19.06 13.24
N LEU A 72 20.04 -18.46 14.09
CA LEU A 72 19.78 -17.03 14.06
C LEU A 72 20.80 -16.27 14.91
N SER A 73 20.93 -14.96 14.67
CA SER A 73 21.93 -14.12 15.38
C SER A 73 21.67 -13.96 16.88
N ASP A 74 20.45 -14.21 17.33
CA ASP A 74 20.04 -14.19 18.74
C ASP A 74 20.29 -15.53 19.47
N GLY A 75 20.88 -16.52 18.79
CA GLY A 75 21.14 -17.85 19.32
C GLY A 75 19.97 -18.85 19.12
N THR A 76 18.85 -18.42 18.56
CA THR A 76 17.72 -19.32 18.25
C THR A 76 18.13 -20.32 17.17
N VAL A 77 17.81 -21.60 17.37
CA VAL A 77 18.05 -22.67 16.40
C VAL A 77 16.72 -23.15 15.83
N LEU A 78 16.56 -23.01 14.52
CA LEU A 78 15.41 -23.57 13.80
C LEU A 78 15.81 -24.96 13.25
N PRO A 79 15.15 -26.03 13.69
CA PRO A 79 15.42 -27.36 13.17
C PRO A 79 15.15 -27.48 11.67
N ALA A 80 15.79 -28.45 11.01
CA ALA A 80 15.45 -28.79 9.65
C ALA A 80 13.95 -29.15 9.53
N SER A 81 13.35 -28.82 8.41
CA SER A 81 11.90 -28.97 8.11
C SER A 81 10.97 -28.02 8.86
N SER A 82 11.45 -27.13 9.70
CA SER A 82 10.64 -26.05 10.29
C SER A 82 10.09 -25.13 9.19
N TYR A 83 8.84 -24.69 9.38
CA TYR A 83 8.27 -23.59 8.60
C TYR A 83 8.46 -22.29 9.36
N VAL A 84 8.88 -21.26 8.65
CA VAL A 84 9.08 -19.91 9.16
C VAL A 84 8.33 -18.91 8.30
N CYS A 85 7.81 -17.86 8.93
CA CYS A 85 7.19 -16.73 8.25
C CYS A 85 7.55 -15.46 9.01
N VAL A 86 7.34 -14.33 8.37
CA VAL A 86 7.58 -13.00 8.94
C VAL A 86 6.21 -12.33 9.11
N PRO A 87 5.90 -11.77 10.28
CA PRO A 87 4.72 -10.92 10.44
C PRO A 87 4.78 -9.72 9.51
N SER A 88 3.67 -9.42 8.87
CA SER A 88 3.51 -8.20 8.05
C SER A 88 2.99 -7.02 8.89
N ILE A 89 3.05 -7.16 10.21
CA ILE A 89 2.68 -6.12 11.16
C ILE A 89 3.87 -5.18 11.32
N ASP A 90 3.61 -3.89 11.39
CA ASP A 90 4.62 -2.88 11.70
C ASP A 90 5.24 -3.18 13.09
N PRO A 91 6.55 -3.45 13.18
CA PRO A 91 7.18 -3.81 14.46
C PRO A 91 7.17 -2.67 15.48
N ASP A 92 6.99 -1.42 15.02
CA ASP A 92 6.90 -0.24 15.86
C ASP A 92 5.43 0.19 16.10
N ALA A 93 4.46 -0.64 15.69
CA ALA A 93 3.05 -0.38 15.97
C ALA A 93 2.77 -0.52 17.47
N ASP A 94 1.87 0.30 17.98
CA ASP A 94 1.35 0.14 19.32
C ASP A 94 0.66 -1.23 19.46
N ARG A 95 0.87 -1.90 20.60
CA ARG A 95 0.28 -3.22 20.85
C ARG A 95 -1.24 -3.22 20.83
N GLU A 96 -1.86 -2.07 21.06
CA GLU A 96 -3.31 -1.91 21.05
C GLU A 96 -3.88 -1.67 19.66
N THR A 97 -3.12 -0.99 18.76
CA THR A 97 -3.61 -0.58 17.44
C THR A 97 -3.09 -1.44 16.29
N THR A 98 -2.08 -2.29 16.53
CA THR A 98 -1.39 -3.15 15.55
C THR A 98 -0.80 -2.43 14.34
N THR A 99 -1.10 -1.13 14.15
CA THR A 99 -0.62 -0.32 13.03
C THR A 99 -0.30 1.10 13.49
N ARG A 100 0.71 1.75 12.87
CA ARG A 100 0.91 3.19 13.02
C ARG A 100 -0.25 3.94 12.34
N PRO A 101 -0.59 5.16 12.81
CA PRO A 101 -1.59 6.00 12.17
C PRO A 101 -1.34 6.12 10.66
N PHE A 102 -2.43 6.19 9.90
CA PHE A 102 -2.36 6.40 8.46
C PHE A 102 -1.71 7.76 8.15
N ASP A 103 -0.78 7.75 7.20
CA ASP A 103 -0.08 8.94 6.75
C ASP A 103 0.24 8.79 5.25
N GLY A 104 -0.67 9.27 4.40
CA GLY A 104 -0.63 9.07 2.95
C GLY A 104 0.65 9.57 2.26
N PHE A 105 1.35 10.54 2.86
CA PHE A 105 2.59 11.08 2.28
C PHE A 105 3.86 10.67 3.04
N ARG A 106 3.79 9.70 3.94
CA ARG A 106 4.94 9.16 4.68
C ARG A 106 6.11 8.80 3.75
N TRP A 107 5.84 8.01 2.73
CA TRP A 107 6.86 7.48 1.82
C TRP A 107 7.39 8.54 0.86
N TYR A 108 6.55 9.50 0.48
CA TYR A 108 6.97 10.66 -0.31
C TYR A 108 7.99 11.51 0.47
N ARG A 109 7.73 11.82 1.74
CA ARG A 109 8.68 12.55 2.59
C ARG A 109 9.99 11.80 2.76
N GLN A 110 9.94 10.49 3.03
CA GLN A 110 11.15 9.67 3.16
C GLN A 110 11.98 9.62 1.86
N ARG A 111 11.33 9.62 0.70
CA ARG A 111 12.02 9.71 -0.60
C ARG A 111 12.75 11.05 -0.77
N THR A 112 12.13 12.14 -0.35
CA THR A 112 12.70 13.49 -0.43
C THR A 112 13.85 13.66 0.57
N GLU A 113 13.73 13.12 1.77
CA GLU A 113 14.74 13.19 2.82
C GLU A 113 15.95 12.28 2.54
N GLN A 114 15.75 11.17 1.81
CA GLN A 114 16.77 10.16 1.52
C GLN A 114 16.85 9.87 0.01
N PRO A 115 17.29 10.82 -0.82
CA PRO A 115 17.28 10.69 -2.28
C PRO A 115 18.13 9.51 -2.78
N ASP A 116 19.24 9.20 -2.12
CA ASP A 116 20.13 8.07 -2.45
C ASP A 116 19.46 6.70 -2.23
N GLN A 117 18.39 6.64 -1.44
CA GLN A 117 17.63 5.44 -1.13
C GLN A 117 16.18 5.51 -1.64
N SER A 118 15.84 6.49 -2.46
CA SER A 118 14.48 6.78 -2.91
C SER A 118 13.75 5.56 -3.47
N ALA A 119 14.45 4.67 -4.16
CA ALA A 119 13.90 3.43 -4.71
C ALA A 119 13.30 2.48 -3.66
N ARG A 120 13.76 2.55 -2.39
CA ARG A 120 13.22 1.72 -1.29
C ARG A 120 11.80 2.12 -0.89
N PHE A 121 11.43 3.36 -1.15
CA PHE A 121 10.16 3.95 -0.73
C PHE A 121 9.09 3.92 -1.82
N LEU A 122 9.40 3.36 -3.00
CA LEU A 122 8.39 3.14 -4.05
C LEU A 122 7.35 2.10 -3.61
N SER A 123 6.13 2.25 -4.08
CA SER A 123 5.05 1.30 -3.80
C SER A 123 5.32 -0.12 -4.32
N VAL A 124 6.14 -0.24 -5.38
CA VAL A 124 6.57 -1.54 -5.94
C VAL A 124 7.80 -2.13 -5.23
N SER A 125 8.45 -1.39 -4.33
CA SER A 125 9.66 -1.87 -3.67
C SER A 125 9.34 -2.94 -2.62
N THR A 126 10.26 -3.89 -2.47
CA THR A 126 10.19 -4.93 -1.44
C THR A 126 11.41 -4.81 -0.54
N ASN A 127 11.18 -4.60 0.74
CA ASN A 127 12.23 -4.47 1.75
C ASN A 127 11.69 -4.97 3.10
N PRO A 128 12.52 -5.12 4.14
CA PRO A 128 12.04 -5.64 5.42
C PRO A 128 10.93 -4.84 6.09
N GLN A 129 10.72 -3.59 5.69
CA GLN A 129 9.67 -2.70 6.22
C GLN A 129 8.44 -2.63 5.32
N ALA A 130 8.45 -3.34 4.17
CA ALA A 130 7.39 -3.33 3.16
C ALA A 130 7.26 -4.73 2.55
N LEU A 131 6.52 -5.59 3.25
CA LEU A 131 6.36 -7.01 2.90
C LEU A 131 5.05 -7.31 2.15
N GLU A 132 4.33 -6.29 1.72
CA GLU A 132 3.03 -6.40 1.03
C GLU A 132 3.13 -7.24 -0.24
N PHE A 133 4.27 -7.16 -0.92
CA PHE A 133 4.60 -7.96 -2.10
C PHE A 133 5.62 -9.07 -1.82
N GLY A 134 5.83 -9.46 -0.56
CA GLY A 134 6.82 -10.43 -0.15
C GLY A 134 8.25 -9.90 -0.26
N ALA A 135 9.24 -10.78 -0.25
CA ALA A 135 10.65 -10.40 -0.29
C ALA A 135 11.54 -11.41 -1.02
N GLY A 136 12.67 -10.90 -1.52
CA GLY A 136 13.72 -11.70 -2.18
C GLY A 136 13.26 -12.32 -3.50
N SER A 137 13.77 -13.51 -3.82
CA SER A 137 13.50 -14.22 -5.08
C SER A 137 12.04 -14.64 -5.26
N HIS A 138 11.26 -14.62 -4.20
CA HIS A 138 9.82 -14.96 -4.20
C HIS A 138 8.92 -13.74 -4.08
N ALA A 139 9.45 -12.53 -4.25
CA ALA A 139 8.63 -11.33 -4.32
C ALA A 139 7.61 -11.42 -5.46
N CYS A 140 6.44 -10.85 -5.26
CA CYS A 140 5.36 -10.89 -6.26
C CYS A 140 5.85 -10.34 -7.62
N PRO A 141 5.87 -11.13 -8.69
CA PRO A 141 6.31 -10.66 -10.01
C PRO A 141 5.31 -9.66 -10.62
N GLY A 142 4.03 -9.74 -10.24
CA GLY A 142 2.96 -8.88 -10.73
C GLY A 142 2.83 -7.52 -10.04
N ARG A 143 3.66 -7.20 -9.06
CA ARG A 143 3.58 -5.96 -8.28
C ARG A 143 3.61 -4.69 -9.13
N PHE A 144 4.40 -4.67 -10.19
CA PHE A 144 4.47 -3.53 -11.11
C PHE A 144 3.15 -3.30 -11.85
N LEU A 145 2.55 -4.38 -12.36
CA LEU A 145 1.23 -4.32 -12.99
C LEU A 145 0.16 -3.90 -11.99
N ALA A 146 0.15 -4.50 -10.80
CA ALA A 146 -0.81 -4.19 -9.76
C ALA A 146 -0.80 -2.71 -9.37
N VAL A 147 0.38 -2.14 -9.10
CA VAL A 147 0.51 -0.72 -8.75
C VAL A 147 0.12 0.18 -9.93
N THR A 148 0.50 -0.17 -11.16
CA THR A 148 0.08 0.58 -12.36
C THR A 148 -1.44 0.63 -12.48
N VAL A 149 -2.11 -0.50 -12.32
CA VAL A 149 -3.59 -0.58 -12.39
C VAL A 149 -4.24 0.25 -11.26
N ILE A 150 -3.73 0.15 -10.03
CA ILE A 150 -4.25 0.92 -8.90
C ILE A 150 -4.09 2.42 -9.15
N LYS A 151 -2.90 2.86 -9.55
CA LYS A 151 -2.62 4.29 -9.84
C LYS A 151 -3.45 4.80 -11.02
N SER A 152 -3.64 4.01 -12.08
CA SER A 152 -4.51 4.37 -13.21
C SER A 152 -5.95 4.57 -12.79
N ALA A 153 -6.49 3.61 -12.02
CA ALA A 153 -7.86 3.69 -11.52
C ALA A 153 -8.05 4.89 -10.58
N LEU A 154 -7.11 5.10 -9.66
CA LEU A 154 -7.15 6.21 -8.71
C LEU A 154 -7.03 7.56 -9.42
N ALA A 155 -6.10 7.70 -10.37
CA ALA A 155 -5.93 8.91 -11.17
C ALA A 155 -7.18 9.24 -11.99
N HIS A 156 -7.79 8.23 -12.62
CA HIS A 156 -9.06 8.42 -13.34
C HIS A 156 -10.19 8.86 -12.42
N THR A 157 -10.30 8.20 -11.27
CA THR A 157 -11.34 8.52 -10.29
C THR A 157 -11.18 9.93 -9.75
N LEU A 158 -9.99 10.30 -9.28
CA LEU A 158 -9.72 11.64 -8.74
C LEU A 158 -9.89 12.77 -9.75
N ALA A 159 -9.74 12.46 -11.05
CA ALA A 159 -9.96 13.43 -12.11
C ALA A 159 -11.43 13.75 -12.39
N HIS A 160 -12.36 12.86 -11.99
CA HIS A 160 -13.76 12.96 -12.41
C HIS A 160 -14.75 12.85 -11.27
N TYR A 161 -14.34 12.33 -10.10
CA TYR A 161 -15.24 12.02 -8.99
C TYR A 161 -14.66 12.46 -7.65
N ASP A 162 -15.56 12.89 -6.78
CA ASP A 162 -15.32 12.96 -5.35
C ASP A 162 -15.73 11.63 -4.71
N LEU A 163 -14.99 11.22 -3.69
CA LEU A 163 -15.25 9.97 -2.96
C LEU A 163 -15.65 10.30 -1.54
N TYR A 164 -16.73 9.66 -1.10
CA TYR A 164 -17.26 9.83 0.26
C TYR A 164 -17.60 8.47 0.87
N MET A 165 -17.51 8.41 2.19
CA MET A 165 -18.16 7.36 2.94
C MET A 165 -19.67 7.63 2.98
N PRO A 166 -20.55 6.63 2.75
CA PRO A 166 -21.97 6.81 2.88
C PRO A 166 -22.35 7.34 4.26
N SER A 167 -23.38 8.20 4.32
CA SER A 167 -23.82 8.81 5.56
C SER A 167 -24.15 7.75 6.64
N GLY A 168 -23.53 7.90 7.81
CA GLY A 168 -23.72 6.98 8.94
C GLY A 168 -22.94 5.66 8.84
N GLN A 169 -22.06 5.52 7.83
CA GLN A 169 -21.11 4.40 7.76
C GLN A 169 -19.71 4.88 8.15
N GLU A 170 -19.12 4.16 9.08
CA GLU A 170 -17.69 4.29 9.39
C GLU A 170 -16.92 3.19 8.66
N PRO A 171 -15.61 3.41 8.37
CA PRO A 171 -14.77 2.36 7.83
C PRO A 171 -14.72 1.21 8.85
N LYS A 172 -14.97 0.00 8.37
CA LYS A 172 -14.91 -1.18 9.23
C LYS A 172 -13.48 -1.62 9.40
N GLU A 173 -13.18 -2.08 10.62
CA GLU A 173 -11.88 -2.69 10.93
C GLU A 173 -11.57 -3.84 9.98
N PRO A 174 -10.31 -3.98 9.54
CA PRO A 174 -9.87 -5.07 8.69
C PRO A 174 -10.18 -6.43 9.33
N GLN A 175 -10.87 -7.29 8.61
CA GLN A 175 -11.15 -8.66 9.07
C GLN A 175 -10.20 -9.63 8.39
N TYR A 176 -9.58 -10.49 9.19
CA TYR A 176 -8.70 -11.55 8.71
C TYR A 176 -9.35 -12.91 8.96
N ASN A 177 -9.35 -13.74 7.94
CA ASN A 177 -9.83 -15.12 8.06
C ASN A 177 -8.84 -15.99 8.86
N HIS A 178 -9.20 -17.24 9.10
CA HIS A 178 -8.38 -18.20 9.88
C HIS A 178 -7.05 -18.58 9.22
N VAL A 179 -6.81 -18.21 7.96
CA VAL A 179 -5.49 -18.30 7.30
C VAL A 179 -4.75 -16.96 7.30
N LEU A 180 -5.21 -16.00 8.11
CA LEU A 180 -4.59 -14.70 8.33
C LEU A 180 -4.50 -13.83 7.05
N VAL A 181 -5.44 -14.04 6.14
CA VAL A 181 -5.60 -13.25 4.91
C VAL A 181 -6.74 -12.26 5.10
N TYR A 182 -6.50 -11.00 4.72
CA TYR A 182 -7.52 -9.96 4.72
C TYR A 182 -8.71 -10.35 3.84
N THR A 183 -9.88 -10.25 4.40
CA THR A 183 -11.14 -10.43 3.67
C THR A 183 -11.86 -9.10 3.66
N PRO A 184 -11.99 -8.44 2.50
CA PRO A 184 -12.75 -7.21 2.39
C PRO A 184 -14.20 -7.44 2.84
N ASP A 185 -14.75 -6.49 3.58
CA ASP A 185 -16.18 -6.49 3.83
C ASP A 185 -16.92 -6.16 2.53
N MET A 186 -17.70 -7.13 2.03
CA MET A 186 -18.44 -7.00 0.78
C MET A 186 -19.62 -6.03 0.86
N GLU A 187 -19.98 -5.60 2.07
CA GLU A 187 -21.03 -4.60 2.31
C GLU A 187 -20.46 -3.17 2.43
N GLN A 188 -19.12 -3.05 2.56
CA GLN A 188 -18.46 -1.75 2.60
C GLN A 188 -18.66 -1.02 1.28
N ARG A 189 -19.21 0.19 1.33
CA ARG A 189 -19.50 1.02 0.17
C ARG A 189 -18.67 2.30 0.20
N VAL A 190 -18.41 2.83 -0.97
CA VAL A 190 -17.86 4.17 -1.21
C VAL A 190 -18.76 4.84 -2.23
N GLU A 191 -19.16 6.06 -1.98
CA GLU A 191 -19.95 6.88 -2.92
C GLU A 191 -19.03 7.64 -3.85
N PHE A 192 -19.33 7.59 -5.15
CA PHE A 192 -18.63 8.32 -6.21
C PHE A 192 -19.56 9.42 -6.70
N VAL A 193 -19.25 10.66 -6.42
CA VAL A 193 -20.00 11.82 -6.88
C VAL A 193 -19.24 12.49 -8.01
N ARG A 194 -19.85 12.58 -9.19
CA ARG A 194 -19.20 13.20 -10.36
C ARG A 194 -18.99 14.68 -10.11
N GLN A 195 -17.80 15.16 -10.41
CA GLN A 195 -17.49 16.59 -10.39
C GLN A 195 -18.27 17.32 -11.49
N ALA A 196 -18.72 18.54 -11.20
CA ALA A 196 -19.48 19.38 -12.13
C ALA A 196 -18.63 19.91 -13.28
#